data_e51af59a889f0a9381355e4eca7327de
#
_entry.id   e51af59a889f0a9381355e4eca7327de
#
_cell.length_a   1.000
_cell.length_b   1.000
_cell.length_c   1.000
_cell.angle_alpha   90.00
_cell.angle_beta   90.00
_cell.angle_gamma   90.00
#
_symmetry.space_group_name_H-M   'P 1'
#
loop_
_entity.id
_entity.type
_entity.pdbx_description
1 polymer ?
#
loop_
_entity_poly.entity_id
_entity_poly.type
_entity_poly.pdbx_seq_one_letter_code
_entity_poly.pdbx_strand_id
1 'polypeptide(L)'
;YHAWTYGLDGSLLGAPHMGDGFDRRDYPLKSVAVDTWQGFVFLNFSESPNSLAEQLAPLTQAFAPWRLSELKMHRRIVYDVRANWKLIVSNYNECLHCPPVHRALNKLTDYLGADNVPPSPHYIGGSMGFKPGMETMTLDGVRRRDYLPGLGPAERAQVAYYAIYPNLLLAPHPDFLLTHLLWPKGPDRTEIVCEFHFHPAEIAKPDFVSEDAVELWDLTNREDWRISELSQQGIASRAYEPGPYSHREELLWAFDRMVEGAQMLD
;
A
#
# COMPACT_ATOMS: atom_id res chain seq x y z
N TYR A 1 -1.55 30.39 19.52
CA TYR A 1 -2.58 30.53 20.51
C TYR A 1 -2.09 31.44 21.62
N HIS A 2 -1.00 31.16 22.35
CA HIS A 2 -0.34 32.09 23.28
C HIS A 2 0.84 32.83 22.62
N ALA A 3 0.84 32.97 21.31
CA ALA A 3 1.87 33.62 20.51
C ALA A 3 3.28 32.97 20.66
N TRP A 4 3.34 31.70 21.04
CA TRP A 4 4.59 30.96 20.90
C TRP A 4 4.92 30.81 19.42
N THR A 5 6.14 31.17 19.06
CA THR A 5 6.58 31.23 17.65
C THR A 5 7.79 30.33 17.48
N TYR A 6 7.75 29.47 16.46
CA TYR A 6 8.81 28.52 16.15
C TYR A 6 9.47 28.82 14.81
N GLY A 7 10.75 28.53 14.74
CA GLY A 7 11.49 28.48 13.49
C GLY A 7 11.11 27.24 12.66
N LEU A 8 11.50 27.25 11.39
CA LEU A 8 11.29 26.09 10.51
C LEU A 8 12.15 24.88 10.91
N ASP A 9 13.18 25.10 11.71
CA ASP A 9 14.01 24.08 12.36
C ASP A 9 13.42 23.53 13.66
N GLY A 10 12.23 24.01 14.06
CA GLY A 10 11.55 23.64 15.31
C GLY A 10 12.03 24.36 16.55
N SER A 11 13.01 25.27 16.49
CA SER A 11 13.47 26.04 17.63
C SER A 11 12.43 27.06 18.09
N LEU A 12 12.22 27.20 19.41
CA LEU A 12 11.31 28.21 19.97
C LEU A 12 11.94 29.60 19.88
N LEU A 13 11.44 30.46 18.99
CA LEU A 13 11.94 31.81 18.73
C LEU A 13 11.35 32.83 19.71
N GLY A 14 10.09 32.71 20.08
CA GLY A 14 9.39 33.62 20.93
C GLY A 14 8.37 32.92 21.81
N ALA A 15 8.31 33.34 23.10
CA ALA A 15 7.34 32.84 24.07
C ALA A 15 6.98 34.03 25.01
N PRO A 16 5.99 34.88 24.65
CA PRO A 16 5.59 36.03 25.45
C PRO A 16 5.09 35.63 26.85
N HIS A 17 5.28 36.51 27.82
CA HIS A 17 4.75 36.37 29.17
C HIS A 17 5.30 35.19 29.99
N MET A 18 6.45 34.63 29.60
CA MET A 18 7.15 33.61 30.40
C MET A 18 7.98 34.30 31.48
N GLY A 19 7.99 33.71 32.69
CA GLY A 19 8.72 34.26 33.85
C GLY A 19 10.24 34.03 33.79
N ASP A 20 10.93 34.57 34.77
CA ASP A 20 12.36 34.40 34.98
C ASP A 20 12.68 32.92 35.16
N GLY A 21 13.74 32.43 34.45
CA GLY A 21 14.15 31.03 34.48
C GLY A 21 13.57 30.16 33.36
N PHE A 22 12.69 30.71 32.52
CA PHE A 22 12.22 30.00 31.33
C PHE A 22 13.31 29.99 30.22
N ASP A 23 13.80 28.80 29.89
CA ASP A 23 14.75 28.64 28.78
C ASP A 23 14.02 28.12 27.55
N ARG A 24 14.01 28.91 26.48
CA ARG A 24 13.37 28.53 25.20
C ARG A 24 13.98 27.27 24.56
N ARG A 25 15.24 26.96 24.88
CA ARG A 25 15.93 25.76 24.36
C ARG A 25 15.33 24.43 24.86
N ASP A 26 14.60 24.48 25.99
CA ASP A 26 13.97 23.31 26.59
C ASP A 26 12.62 22.98 25.93
N TYR A 27 12.12 23.82 25.02
CA TYR A 27 10.79 23.73 24.44
C TYR A 27 10.81 23.72 22.89
N PRO A 28 11.72 23.00 22.21
CA PRO A 28 11.65 22.88 20.75
C PRO A 28 10.46 22.03 20.32
N LEU A 29 10.03 22.16 19.08
CA LEU A 29 9.17 21.18 18.45
C LEU A 29 9.95 19.87 18.26
N LYS A 30 9.28 18.74 18.43
CA LYS A 30 9.88 17.44 18.14
C LYS A 30 9.98 17.24 16.63
N SER A 31 11.14 16.81 16.18
CA SER A 31 11.36 16.46 14.77
C SER A 31 10.76 15.10 14.44
N VAL A 32 10.39 14.93 13.17
CA VAL A 32 10.00 13.65 12.59
C VAL A 32 10.96 13.37 11.44
N ALA A 33 11.51 12.17 11.39
CA ALA A 33 12.33 11.77 10.26
C ALA A 33 11.46 11.61 9.01
N VAL A 34 11.91 12.20 7.91
CA VAL A 34 11.23 12.18 6.62
C VAL A 34 12.19 11.67 5.57
N ASP A 35 11.77 10.71 4.78
CA ASP A 35 12.52 10.22 3.63
C ASP A 35 11.58 9.91 2.47
N THR A 36 12.13 9.72 1.28
CA THR A 36 11.35 9.44 0.08
C THR A 36 11.84 8.18 -0.63
N TRP A 37 10.88 7.38 -1.10
CA TRP A 37 11.18 6.22 -1.92
C TRP A 37 10.21 6.15 -3.10
N GLN A 38 10.73 6.09 -4.33
CA GLN A 38 9.95 5.97 -5.56
C GLN A 38 8.80 7.01 -5.71
N GLY A 39 8.97 8.21 -5.15
CA GLY A 39 7.96 9.27 -5.16
C GLY A 39 6.98 9.25 -3.98
N PHE A 40 7.06 8.25 -3.12
CA PHE A 40 6.30 8.19 -1.85
C PHE A 40 7.08 8.83 -0.72
N VAL A 41 6.39 9.55 0.16
CA VAL A 41 6.96 10.18 1.35
C VAL A 41 6.68 9.29 2.56
N PHE A 42 7.74 8.95 3.30
CA PHE A 42 7.68 8.16 4.52
C PHE A 42 8.05 9.01 5.73
N LEU A 43 7.32 8.78 6.81
CA LEU A 43 7.56 9.41 8.11
C LEU A 43 7.94 8.35 9.13
N ASN A 44 8.91 8.67 10.01
CA ASN A 44 9.27 7.81 11.11
C ASN A 44 9.38 8.64 12.40
N PHE A 45 8.65 8.23 13.44
CA PHE A 45 8.58 8.92 14.73
C PHE A 45 9.61 8.40 15.75
N SER A 46 10.43 7.40 15.39
CA SER A 46 11.51 6.92 16.26
C SER A 46 12.59 8.00 16.42
N GLU A 47 13.24 8.05 17.58
CA GLU A 47 14.34 8.99 17.83
C GLU A 47 15.57 8.77 16.94
N SER A 48 15.80 7.50 16.55
CA SER A 48 16.93 7.08 15.72
C SER A 48 16.48 6.03 14.70
N PRO A 49 15.71 6.41 13.66
CA PRO A 49 15.22 5.48 12.68
C PRO A 49 16.34 4.92 11.81
N ASN A 50 16.24 3.65 11.45
CA ASN A 50 17.08 3.06 10.42
C ASN A 50 16.80 3.73 9.06
N SER A 51 17.78 3.72 8.17
CA SER A 51 17.67 4.28 6.82
C SER A 51 16.54 3.60 6.03
N LEU A 52 15.62 4.38 5.46
CA LEU A 52 14.58 3.89 4.57
C LEU A 52 15.18 3.18 3.35
N ALA A 53 16.27 3.71 2.81
CA ALA A 53 16.98 3.14 1.67
C ALA A 53 17.50 1.72 1.97
N GLU A 54 18.00 1.48 3.19
CA GLU A 54 18.44 0.14 3.61
C GLU A 54 17.27 -0.81 3.81
N GLN A 55 16.18 -0.33 4.44
CA GLN A 55 14.98 -1.12 4.68
C GLN A 55 14.31 -1.59 3.38
N LEU A 56 14.31 -0.76 2.35
CA LEU A 56 13.65 -1.01 1.07
C LEU A 56 14.63 -1.32 -0.08
N ALA A 57 15.92 -1.56 0.20
CA ALA A 57 16.93 -1.82 -0.83
C ALA A 57 16.53 -2.96 -1.81
N PRO A 58 16.01 -4.12 -1.36
CA PRO A 58 15.59 -5.18 -2.27
C PRO A 58 14.42 -4.75 -3.17
N LEU A 59 13.46 -3.99 -2.65
CA LEU A 59 12.34 -3.47 -3.44
C LEU A 59 12.79 -2.39 -4.42
N THR A 60 13.77 -1.56 -4.04
CA THR A 60 14.35 -0.55 -4.93
C THR A 60 14.92 -1.21 -6.19
N GLN A 61 15.62 -2.32 -6.02
CA GLN A 61 16.18 -3.09 -7.14
C GLN A 61 15.07 -3.78 -7.94
N ALA A 62 14.12 -4.44 -7.28
CA ALA A 62 13.02 -5.16 -7.92
C ALA A 62 12.13 -4.23 -8.75
N PHE A 63 11.86 -3.01 -8.26
CA PHE A 63 10.98 -2.05 -8.94
C PHE A 63 11.69 -1.06 -9.87
N ALA A 64 13.02 -1.13 -10.00
CA ALA A 64 13.76 -0.28 -10.91
C ALA A 64 13.20 -0.27 -12.36
N PRO A 65 12.75 -1.41 -12.94
CA PRO A 65 12.18 -1.43 -14.28
C PRO A 65 10.87 -0.62 -14.42
N TRP A 66 10.05 -0.54 -13.37
CA TRP A 66 8.76 0.18 -13.41
C TRP A 66 8.90 1.70 -13.32
N ARG A 67 10.04 2.23 -12.86
CA ARG A 67 10.31 3.67 -12.79
C ARG A 67 9.17 4.45 -12.12
N LEU A 68 8.69 3.95 -10.97
CA LEU A 68 7.47 4.40 -10.31
C LEU A 68 7.43 5.90 -10.03
N SER A 69 8.57 6.53 -9.75
CA SER A 69 8.69 7.98 -9.49
C SER A 69 8.36 8.86 -10.70
N GLU A 70 8.31 8.29 -11.91
CA GLU A 70 7.97 9.03 -13.13
C GLU A 70 6.47 9.06 -13.40
N LEU A 71 5.71 8.19 -12.72
CA LEU A 71 4.27 8.09 -12.92
C LEU A 71 3.54 9.26 -12.27
N LYS A 72 2.36 9.59 -12.81
CA LYS A 72 1.50 10.66 -12.30
C LYS A 72 0.14 10.11 -11.91
N MET A 73 -0.33 10.52 -10.74
CA MET A 73 -1.68 10.21 -10.30
C MET A 73 -2.68 10.88 -11.25
N HIS A 74 -3.59 10.06 -11.79
CA HIS A 74 -4.65 10.48 -12.70
C HIS A 74 -6.03 10.33 -12.08
N ARG A 75 -6.25 9.23 -11.37
CA ARG A 75 -7.55 8.93 -10.73
C ARG A 75 -7.36 8.56 -9.27
N ARG A 76 -8.27 9.07 -8.43
CA ARG A 76 -8.34 8.73 -7.00
C ARG A 76 -9.77 8.34 -6.64
N ILE A 77 -9.89 7.27 -5.85
CA ILE A 77 -11.14 6.83 -5.22
C ILE A 77 -10.86 6.68 -3.73
N VAL A 78 -11.77 7.15 -2.90
CA VAL A 78 -11.67 7.00 -1.45
C VAL A 78 -12.78 6.09 -0.97
N TYR A 79 -12.40 5.05 -0.23
CA TYR A 79 -13.34 4.10 0.38
C TYR A 79 -13.32 4.27 1.90
N ASP A 80 -14.50 4.19 2.51
CA ASP A 80 -14.69 4.15 3.95
C ASP A 80 -15.15 2.74 4.33
N VAL A 81 -14.24 1.95 4.90
CA VAL A 81 -14.41 0.52 5.12
C VAL A 81 -14.54 0.24 6.62
N ARG A 82 -15.62 -0.45 7.01
CA ARG A 82 -15.86 -0.84 8.40
C ARG A 82 -15.12 -2.12 8.77
N ALA A 83 -13.79 -2.05 8.66
CA ALA A 83 -12.87 -3.12 9.03
C ALA A 83 -11.55 -2.55 9.55
N ASN A 84 -10.90 -3.30 10.41
CA ASN A 84 -9.54 -3.02 10.85
C ASN A 84 -8.58 -3.09 9.67
N TRP A 85 -7.61 -2.19 9.62
CA TRP A 85 -6.61 -2.12 8.55
C TRP A 85 -5.81 -3.43 8.38
N LYS A 86 -5.62 -4.21 9.46
CA LYS A 86 -4.94 -5.50 9.41
C LYS A 86 -5.70 -6.53 8.58
N LEU A 87 -7.04 -6.54 8.67
CA LEU A 87 -7.87 -7.41 7.82
C LEU A 87 -7.73 -7.08 6.34
N ILE A 88 -7.59 -5.79 6.02
CA ILE A 88 -7.39 -5.32 4.65
C ILE A 88 -6.02 -5.76 4.12
N VAL A 89 -4.96 -5.62 4.93
CA VAL A 89 -3.62 -6.10 4.56
C VAL A 89 -3.60 -7.62 4.40
N SER A 90 -4.26 -8.36 5.29
CA SER A 90 -4.36 -9.82 5.19
C SER A 90 -5.10 -10.23 3.92
N ASN A 91 -6.28 -9.66 3.65
CA ASN A 91 -7.05 -9.92 2.43
C ASN A 91 -6.24 -9.63 1.15
N TYR A 92 -5.46 -8.54 1.13
CA TYR A 92 -4.63 -8.15 -0.01
C TYR A 92 -3.46 -9.11 -0.30
N ASN A 93 -2.95 -9.82 0.71
CA ASN A 93 -1.74 -10.64 0.59
C ASN A 93 -2.01 -12.15 0.46
N GLU A 94 -3.24 -12.54 0.16
CA GLU A 94 -3.61 -13.90 -0.22
C GLU A 94 -4.67 -13.85 -1.34
N CYS A 95 -4.88 -14.96 -2.02
CA CYS A 95 -5.88 -15.05 -3.10
C CYS A 95 -6.71 -16.34 -3.02
N LEU A 96 -6.78 -16.96 -1.84
CA LEU A 96 -7.63 -18.15 -1.63
C LEU A 96 -9.12 -17.79 -1.73
N HIS A 97 -9.47 -16.53 -1.43
CA HIS A 97 -10.82 -15.99 -1.61
C HIS A 97 -11.12 -15.60 -3.08
N CYS A 98 -10.10 -15.42 -3.94
CA CYS A 98 -10.31 -14.89 -5.28
C CYS A 98 -11.29 -15.71 -6.15
N PRO A 99 -11.26 -17.05 -6.19
CA PRO A 99 -12.19 -17.79 -7.01
C PRO A 99 -13.69 -17.60 -6.66
N PRO A 100 -14.10 -17.61 -5.40
CA PRO A 100 -15.50 -17.39 -5.04
C PRO A 100 -15.92 -15.93 -5.04
N VAL A 101 -15.00 -14.98 -4.81
CA VAL A 101 -15.32 -13.55 -4.63
C VAL A 101 -15.10 -12.76 -5.93
N HIS A 102 -13.94 -12.89 -6.57
CA HIS A 102 -13.51 -12.05 -7.69
C HIS A 102 -13.62 -12.74 -9.03
N ARG A 103 -14.83 -12.90 -9.54
CA ARG A 103 -15.05 -13.60 -10.82
C ARG A 103 -14.34 -12.95 -12.01
N ALA A 104 -14.23 -11.62 -12.02
CA ALA A 104 -13.55 -10.88 -13.09
C ALA A 104 -12.03 -11.05 -12.94
N LEU A 105 -11.47 -10.75 -11.78
CA LEU A 105 -10.03 -10.88 -11.48
C LEU A 105 -9.52 -12.30 -11.76
N ASN A 106 -10.24 -13.31 -11.30
CA ASN A 106 -9.85 -14.73 -11.45
C ASN A 106 -9.79 -15.22 -12.90
N LYS A 107 -10.30 -14.46 -13.86
CA LYS A 107 -10.11 -14.76 -15.30
C LYS A 107 -8.73 -14.35 -15.79
N LEU A 108 -8.08 -13.38 -15.16
CA LEU A 108 -6.89 -12.69 -15.62
C LEU A 108 -5.60 -13.34 -15.13
N THR A 109 -5.56 -13.78 -13.88
CA THR A 109 -4.37 -14.32 -13.22
C THR A 109 -4.62 -15.72 -12.68
N ASP A 110 -3.54 -16.50 -12.53
CA ASP A 110 -3.60 -17.78 -11.83
C ASP A 110 -3.33 -17.57 -10.33
N TYR A 111 -4.38 -17.62 -9.52
CA TYR A 111 -4.30 -17.40 -8.08
C TYR A 111 -3.45 -18.44 -7.32
N LEU A 112 -3.25 -19.63 -7.93
CA LEU A 112 -2.37 -20.66 -7.37
C LEU A 112 -0.91 -20.50 -7.79
N GLY A 113 -0.65 -19.69 -8.82
CA GLY A 113 0.65 -19.43 -9.39
C GLY A 113 1.35 -18.18 -8.82
N ALA A 114 1.00 -17.76 -7.62
CA ALA A 114 1.69 -16.66 -6.95
C ALA A 114 3.16 -17.04 -6.66
N ASP A 115 4.07 -16.12 -6.98
CA ASP A 115 5.50 -16.19 -6.67
C ASP A 115 5.84 -15.15 -5.61
N ASN A 116 5.84 -15.59 -4.33
CA ASN A 116 6.08 -14.72 -3.20
C ASN A 116 7.57 -14.53 -2.97
N VAL A 117 7.96 -13.29 -2.64
CA VAL A 117 9.32 -13.01 -2.18
C VAL A 117 9.46 -13.38 -0.69
N PRO A 118 10.68 -13.70 -0.21
CA PRO A 118 10.90 -13.92 1.22
C PRO A 118 10.40 -12.71 2.02
N PRO A 119 9.59 -12.93 3.08
CA PRO A 119 9.07 -11.86 3.92
C PRO A 119 10.19 -11.02 4.56
N SER A 120 9.97 -9.70 4.63
CA SER A 120 10.84 -8.74 5.30
C SER A 120 10.12 -8.12 6.50
N PRO A 121 10.82 -7.61 7.51
CA PRO A 121 10.19 -6.80 8.56
C PRO A 121 9.51 -5.53 8.06
N HIS A 122 9.76 -5.12 6.82
CA HIS A 122 9.31 -3.85 6.25
C HIS A 122 8.29 -4.00 5.12
N TYR A 123 8.18 -5.20 4.55
CA TYR A 123 7.25 -5.50 3.46
C TYR A 123 7.02 -7.00 3.31
N ILE A 124 5.89 -7.31 2.71
CA ILE A 124 5.53 -8.64 2.20
C ILE A 124 4.96 -8.49 0.80
N GLY A 125 4.99 -9.54 0.00
CA GLY A 125 4.40 -9.51 -1.34
C GLY A 125 4.99 -10.51 -2.30
N GLY A 126 4.65 -10.35 -3.55
CA GLY A 126 5.05 -11.21 -4.65
C GLY A 126 4.44 -10.78 -5.96
N SER A 127 4.34 -11.71 -6.89
CA SER A 127 3.72 -11.47 -8.19
C SER A 127 2.82 -12.62 -8.63
N MET A 128 1.91 -12.34 -9.55
CA MET A 128 1.09 -13.35 -10.23
C MET A 128 1.19 -13.17 -11.73
N GLY A 129 1.46 -14.26 -12.43
CA GLY A 129 1.47 -14.30 -13.88
C GLY A 129 0.07 -14.17 -14.48
N PHE A 130 -0.01 -13.54 -15.65
CA PHE A 130 -1.25 -13.50 -16.42
C PHE A 130 -1.55 -14.86 -17.04
N LYS A 131 -2.84 -15.19 -17.12
CA LYS A 131 -3.30 -16.34 -17.90
C LYS A 131 -3.07 -16.13 -19.40
N PRO A 132 -2.98 -17.18 -20.21
CA PRO A 132 -2.78 -17.06 -21.65
C PRO A 132 -3.77 -16.11 -22.31
N GLY A 133 -3.26 -15.17 -23.09
CA GLY A 133 -4.05 -14.16 -23.80
C GLY A 133 -4.39 -12.91 -22.99
N MET A 134 -4.01 -12.85 -21.73
CA MET A 134 -4.18 -11.64 -20.89
C MET A 134 -2.88 -10.81 -20.89
N GLU A 135 -3.00 -9.49 -20.98
CA GLU A 135 -1.88 -8.55 -21.10
C GLU A 135 -1.79 -7.57 -19.94
N THR A 136 -2.90 -7.31 -19.24
CA THR A 136 -2.98 -6.38 -18.12
C THR A 136 -4.25 -6.60 -17.30
N MET A 137 -4.41 -5.82 -16.22
CA MET A 137 -5.55 -5.90 -15.31
C MET A 137 -6.66 -4.94 -15.75
N THR A 138 -7.46 -5.39 -16.72
CA THR A 138 -8.70 -4.77 -17.21
C THR A 138 -9.80 -5.84 -17.26
N LEU A 139 -11.07 -5.45 -17.39
CA LEU A 139 -12.19 -6.43 -17.38
C LEU A 139 -12.06 -7.54 -18.45
N ASP A 140 -11.44 -7.25 -19.57
CA ASP A 140 -11.22 -8.17 -20.68
C ASP A 140 -9.77 -8.64 -20.84
N GLY A 141 -8.86 -8.15 -19.99
CA GLY A 141 -7.43 -8.48 -20.03
C GLY A 141 -6.64 -7.84 -21.18
N VAL A 142 -7.29 -7.00 -21.97
CA VAL A 142 -6.66 -6.33 -23.13
C VAL A 142 -6.01 -5.03 -22.71
N ARG A 143 -4.75 -4.86 -23.09
CA ARG A 143 -3.99 -3.64 -22.85
C ARG A 143 -4.27 -2.60 -23.95
N ARG A 144 -4.66 -1.40 -23.52
CA ARG A 144 -4.98 -0.26 -24.42
C ARG A 144 -3.97 0.87 -24.33
N ARG A 145 -3.02 0.80 -23.41
CA ARG A 145 -1.93 1.76 -23.16
C ARG A 145 -0.59 1.12 -23.52
N ASP A 146 0.43 1.92 -23.76
CA ASP A 146 1.79 1.39 -23.90
C ASP A 146 2.29 0.76 -22.60
N TYR A 147 3.22 -0.17 -22.71
CA TYR A 147 3.94 -0.68 -21.53
C TYR A 147 4.70 0.46 -20.85
N LEU A 148 4.80 0.41 -19.54
CA LEU A 148 5.66 1.33 -18.81
C LEU A 148 7.10 1.22 -19.34
N PRO A 149 7.80 2.36 -19.52
CA PRO A 149 9.16 2.37 -20.02
C PRO A 149 10.10 1.57 -19.12
N GLY A 150 10.91 0.69 -19.70
CA GLY A 150 11.91 -0.10 -18.97
C GLY A 150 11.50 -1.53 -18.65
N LEU A 151 10.22 -1.91 -18.81
CA LEU A 151 9.77 -3.27 -18.54
C LEU A 151 10.29 -4.27 -19.58
N GLY A 152 10.90 -5.34 -19.07
CA GLY A 152 11.27 -6.52 -19.85
C GLY A 152 10.10 -7.50 -20.06
N PRO A 153 10.32 -8.62 -20.76
CA PRO A 153 9.27 -9.62 -20.97
C PRO A 153 8.70 -10.22 -19.68
N ALA A 154 9.52 -10.39 -18.65
CA ALA A 154 9.08 -10.95 -17.38
C ALA A 154 8.08 -10.01 -16.66
N GLU A 155 8.43 -8.73 -16.52
CA GLU A 155 7.58 -7.74 -15.89
C GLU A 155 6.28 -7.49 -16.66
N ARG A 156 6.30 -7.64 -17.99
CA ARG A 156 5.11 -7.50 -18.84
C ARG A 156 4.13 -8.66 -18.74
N ALA A 157 4.58 -9.80 -18.22
CA ALA A 157 3.77 -11.03 -18.14
C ALA A 157 3.09 -11.22 -16.77
N GLN A 158 3.20 -10.26 -15.86
CA GLN A 158 2.74 -10.39 -14.49
C GLN A 158 2.24 -9.06 -13.90
N VAL A 159 1.54 -9.18 -12.81
CA VAL A 159 1.25 -8.08 -11.87
C VAL A 159 1.93 -8.39 -10.55
N ALA A 160 2.50 -7.38 -9.90
CA ALA A 160 3.09 -7.54 -8.58
C ALA A 160 2.16 -6.93 -7.50
N TYR A 161 2.19 -7.51 -6.29
CA TYR A 161 1.41 -7.10 -5.14
C TYR A 161 2.30 -7.03 -3.92
N TYR A 162 2.42 -5.86 -3.32
CA TYR A 162 3.25 -5.64 -2.13
C TYR A 162 2.51 -4.83 -1.10
N ALA A 163 2.62 -5.24 0.16
CA ALA A 163 2.29 -4.42 1.31
C ALA A 163 3.59 -3.93 1.94
N ILE A 164 3.81 -2.62 1.89
CA ILE A 164 4.93 -1.92 2.53
C ILE A 164 4.40 -1.35 3.85
N TYR A 165 4.95 -1.88 4.93
CA TYR A 165 4.49 -1.52 6.27
C TYR A 165 4.78 -0.05 6.59
N PRO A 166 3.86 0.68 7.29
CA PRO A 166 2.65 0.12 7.88
C PRO A 166 1.39 0.18 6.99
N ASN A 167 1.33 1.02 5.95
CA ASN A 167 0.05 1.41 5.37
C ASN A 167 0.03 1.63 3.85
N LEU A 168 1.06 1.22 3.12
CA LEU A 168 1.10 1.33 1.66
C LEU A 168 0.95 -0.04 1.00
N LEU A 169 -0.13 -0.22 0.22
CA LEU A 169 -0.27 -1.33 -0.71
C LEU A 169 0.09 -0.85 -2.11
N LEU A 170 0.90 -1.62 -2.81
CA LEU A 170 1.51 -1.26 -4.08
C LEU A 170 1.33 -2.39 -5.10
N ALA A 171 0.66 -2.10 -6.21
CA ALA A 171 0.47 -3.03 -7.30
C ALA A 171 0.92 -2.42 -8.63
N PRO A 172 2.20 -2.58 -9.02
CA PRO A 172 2.66 -2.23 -10.35
C PRO A 172 2.17 -3.24 -11.39
N HIS A 173 1.58 -2.70 -12.44
CA HIS A 173 1.06 -3.39 -13.61
C HIS A 173 1.96 -3.10 -14.82
N PRO A 174 1.79 -3.81 -15.94
CA PRO A 174 2.59 -3.54 -17.14
C PRO A 174 2.42 -2.14 -17.72
N ASP A 175 1.29 -1.47 -17.48
CA ASP A 175 0.89 -0.22 -18.12
C ASP A 175 0.39 0.87 -17.15
N PHE A 176 0.31 0.58 -15.85
CA PHE A 176 -0.04 1.53 -14.80
C PHE A 176 0.42 1.05 -13.42
N LEU A 177 0.28 1.93 -12.42
CA LEU A 177 0.48 1.61 -11.01
C LEU A 177 -0.81 1.85 -10.25
N LEU A 178 -1.21 0.87 -9.44
CA LEU A 178 -2.27 1.00 -8.44
C LEU A 178 -1.66 1.08 -7.05
N THR A 179 -2.15 2.00 -6.23
CA THR A 179 -1.74 2.11 -4.82
C THR A 179 -2.94 2.24 -3.91
N HIS A 180 -2.82 1.73 -2.69
CA HIS A 180 -3.77 1.99 -1.62
C HIS A 180 -3.02 2.49 -0.40
N LEU A 181 -3.40 3.67 0.11
CA LEU A 181 -2.96 4.18 1.40
C LEU A 181 -4.04 3.89 2.42
N LEU A 182 -3.68 3.16 3.46
CA LEU A 182 -4.59 2.77 4.53
C LEU A 182 -4.48 3.78 5.68
N TRP A 183 -5.61 4.39 6.05
CA TRP A 183 -5.71 5.34 7.15
C TRP A 183 -6.66 4.80 8.22
N PRO A 184 -6.15 4.09 9.24
CA PRO A 184 -6.97 3.62 10.35
C PRO A 184 -7.65 4.79 11.05
N LYS A 185 -9.00 4.73 11.17
CA LYS A 185 -9.81 5.73 11.88
C LYS A 185 -10.28 5.20 13.24
N GLY A 186 -10.08 3.92 13.48
CA GLY A 186 -10.44 3.22 14.70
C GLY A 186 -10.13 1.73 14.59
N PRO A 187 -10.42 0.96 15.62
CA PRO A 187 -10.13 -0.48 15.63
C PRO A 187 -10.94 -1.28 14.61
N ASP A 188 -12.04 -0.73 14.09
CA ASP A 188 -13.00 -1.37 13.19
C ASP A 188 -13.33 -0.49 11.96
N ARG A 189 -12.50 0.50 11.66
CA ARG A 189 -12.73 1.41 10.52
C ARG A 189 -11.43 1.89 9.90
N THR A 190 -11.35 1.79 8.59
CA THR A 190 -10.21 2.25 7.79
C THR A 190 -10.69 3.04 6.58
N GLU A 191 -10.13 4.23 6.39
CA GLU A 191 -10.24 4.97 5.13
C GLU A 191 -9.14 4.48 4.20
N ILE A 192 -9.48 4.16 2.96
CA ILE A 192 -8.54 3.69 1.95
C ILE A 192 -8.53 4.68 0.80
N VAL A 193 -7.36 5.26 0.56
CA VAL A 193 -7.14 6.13 -0.60
C VAL A 193 -6.51 5.29 -1.70
N CYS A 194 -7.29 4.96 -2.72
CA CYS A 194 -6.89 4.21 -3.90
C CYS A 194 -6.51 5.17 -5.02
N GLU A 195 -5.32 5.04 -5.58
CA GLU A 195 -4.83 5.91 -6.65
C GLU A 195 -4.31 5.11 -7.84
N PHE A 196 -4.67 5.58 -9.02
CA PHE A 196 -4.23 5.07 -10.31
C PHE A 196 -3.22 6.04 -10.91
N HIS A 197 -2.02 5.55 -11.17
CA HIS A 197 -0.92 6.34 -11.72
C HIS A 197 -0.53 5.81 -13.09
N PHE A 198 -0.35 6.71 -14.03
CA PHE A 198 0.01 6.39 -15.42
C PHE A 198 1.25 7.17 -15.83
N HIS A 199 1.91 6.71 -16.87
CA HIS A 199 3.02 7.45 -17.45
C HIS A 199 2.52 8.77 -18.08
N PRO A 200 3.20 9.91 -17.87
CA PRO A 200 2.76 11.21 -18.40
C PRO A 200 2.53 11.24 -19.92
N ALA A 201 3.34 10.49 -20.68
CA ALA A 201 3.18 10.38 -22.13
C ALA A 201 1.88 9.66 -22.53
N GLU A 202 1.38 8.73 -21.70
CA GLU A 202 0.07 8.10 -21.93
C GLU A 202 -1.06 9.08 -21.65
N ILE A 203 -1.00 9.78 -20.50
CA ILE A 203 -2.03 10.77 -20.12
C ILE A 203 -2.16 11.87 -21.16
N ALA A 204 -1.08 12.22 -21.87
CA ALA A 204 -1.06 13.25 -22.89
C ALA A 204 -1.66 12.82 -24.24
N LYS A 205 -1.95 11.53 -24.46
CA LYS A 205 -2.54 11.05 -25.71
C LYS A 205 -4.01 11.48 -25.83
N PRO A 206 -4.48 11.90 -27.01
CA PRO A 206 -5.88 12.31 -27.21
C PRO A 206 -6.91 11.20 -26.97
N ASP A 207 -6.51 9.94 -27.12
CA ASP A 207 -7.30 8.72 -26.97
C ASP A 207 -6.99 7.97 -25.68
N PHE A 208 -6.34 8.61 -24.72
CA PHE A 208 -6.04 8.02 -23.43
C PHE A 208 -7.32 7.63 -22.68
N VAL A 209 -7.36 6.40 -22.19
CA VAL A 209 -8.45 5.82 -21.41
C VAL A 209 -7.87 5.19 -20.15
N SER A 210 -8.44 5.52 -18.99
CA SER A 210 -8.11 4.93 -17.70
C SER A 210 -9.22 4.05 -17.14
N GLU A 211 -10.44 4.24 -17.63
CA GLU A 211 -11.69 3.68 -17.10
C GLU A 211 -11.68 2.15 -17.09
N ASP A 212 -11.08 1.51 -18.09
CA ASP A 212 -10.96 0.05 -18.20
C ASP A 212 -10.19 -0.58 -17.03
N ALA A 213 -9.11 0.07 -16.59
CA ALA A 213 -8.36 -0.33 -15.40
C ALA A 213 -9.11 0.04 -14.10
N VAL A 214 -9.71 1.24 -14.07
CA VAL A 214 -10.47 1.74 -12.91
C VAL A 214 -11.68 0.85 -12.64
N GLU A 215 -12.45 0.47 -13.65
CA GLU A 215 -13.65 -0.37 -13.51
C GLU A 215 -13.33 -1.74 -12.91
N LEU A 216 -12.28 -2.41 -13.37
CA LEU A 216 -11.89 -3.71 -12.80
C LEU A 216 -11.52 -3.56 -11.33
N TRP A 217 -10.69 -2.57 -11.00
CA TRP A 217 -10.18 -2.43 -9.65
C TRP A 217 -11.22 -1.83 -8.68
N ASP A 218 -12.11 -0.94 -9.13
CA ASP A 218 -13.22 -0.48 -8.27
C ASP A 218 -14.19 -1.64 -7.95
N LEU A 219 -14.47 -2.51 -8.92
CA LEU A 219 -15.24 -3.73 -8.71
C LEU A 219 -14.55 -4.65 -7.68
N THR A 220 -13.29 -5.00 -7.92
CA THR A 220 -12.51 -5.90 -7.06
C THR A 220 -12.38 -5.33 -5.64
N ASN A 221 -12.01 -4.05 -5.52
CA ASN A 221 -11.89 -3.37 -4.24
C ASN A 221 -13.20 -3.42 -3.43
N ARG A 222 -14.35 -3.17 -4.06
CA ARG A 222 -15.65 -3.23 -3.36
C ARG A 222 -16.00 -4.65 -2.90
N GLU A 223 -15.62 -5.66 -3.67
CA GLU A 223 -15.77 -7.06 -3.28
C GLU A 223 -14.89 -7.37 -2.06
N ASP A 224 -13.63 -6.92 -2.05
CA ASP A 224 -12.67 -7.06 -0.95
C ASP A 224 -13.15 -6.34 0.32
N TRP A 225 -13.60 -5.09 0.17
CA TRP A 225 -14.07 -4.33 1.33
C TRP A 225 -15.29 -4.98 1.97
N ARG A 226 -16.20 -5.52 1.17
CA ARG A 226 -17.36 -6.27 1.66
C ARG A 226 -16.93 -7.50 2.47
N ILE A 227 -15.98 -8.29 1.99
CA ILE A 227 -15.48 -9.48 2.70
C ILE A 227 -14.74 -9.08 3.98
N SER A 228 -13.93 -8.04 3.92
CA SER A 228 -13.21 -7.50 5.09
C SER A 228 -14.19 -7.02 6.18
N GLU A 229 -15.30 -6.35 5.81
CA GLU A 229 -16.35 -5.94 6.74
C GLU A 229 -17.08 -7.13 7.37
N LEU A 230 -17.33 -8.19 6.61
CA LEU A 230 -17.92 -9.42 7.15
C LEU A 230 -16.96 -10.14 8.10
N SER A 231 -15.68 -10.18 7.77
CA SER A 231 -14.63 -10.74 8.63
C SER A 231 -14.53 -9.96 9.95
N GLN A 232 -14.62 -8.62 9.88
CA GLN A 232 -14.64 -7.76 11.08
C GLN A 232 -15.81 -8.09 11.99
N GLN A 233 -16.99 -8.34 11.44
CA GLN A 233 -18.16 -8.74 12.23
C GLN A 233 -17.96 -10.12 12.88
N GLY A 234 -17.35 -11.07 12.14
CA GLY A 234 -17.01 -12.39 12.65
C GLY A 234 -16.03 -12.33 13.83
N ILE A 235 -14.96 -11.55 13.70
CA ILE A 235 -13.94 -11.36 14.74
C ILE A 235 -14.54 -10.69 16.00
N ALA A 236 -15.49 -9.79 15.84
CA ALA A 236 -16.18 -9.15 16.97
C ALA A 236 -17.13 -10.09 17.73
N SER A 237 -17.39 -11.29 17.22
CA SER A 237 -18.23 -12.28 17.90
C SER A 237 -17.51 -12.86 19.11
N ARG A 238 -18.24 -13.05 20.21
CA ARG A 238 -17.72 -13.75 21.40
C ARG A 238 -17.37 -15.23 21.15
N ALA A 239 -17.82 -15.79 20.03
CA ALA A 239 -17.55 -17.16 19.61
C ALA A 239 -16.35 -17.25 18.65
N TYR A 240 -15.67 -16.13 18.39
CA TYR A 240 -14.49 -16.12 17.54
C TYR A 240 -13.31 -16.81 18.22
N GLU A 241 -12.68 -17.70 17.50
CA GLU A 241 -11.40 -18.33 17.85
C GLU A 241 -10.48 -18.22 16.62
N PRO A 242 -9.17 -17.91 16.81
CA PRO A 242 -8.23 -17.88 15.69
C PRO A 242 -8.11 -19.25 15.02
N GLY A 243 -8.18 -19.26 13.68
CA GLY A 243 -7.95 -20.47 12.88
C GLY A 243 -6.46 -20.70 12.59
N PRO A 244 -6.10 -21.91 12.12
CA PRO A 244 -4.75 -22.18 11.64
C PRO A 244 -4.53 -21.57 10.26
N TYR A 245 -3.28 -21.17 9.96
CA TYR A 245 -2.90 -20.78 8.61
C TYR A 245 -2.81 -22.00 7.68
N SER A 246 -3.22 -21.80 6.45
CA SER A 246 -2.91 -22.68 5.34
C SER A 246 -1.42 -22.57 4.96
N HIS A 247 -0.86 -23.58 4.33
CA HIS A 247 0.50 -23.53 3.78
C HIS A 247 0.67 -22.48 2.66
N ARG A 248 -0.42 -21.85 2.19
CA ARG A 248 -0.43 -20.76 1.20
C ARG A 248 -0.60 -19.38 1.82
N GLU A 249 -0.69 -19.29 3.14
CA GLU A 249 -0.89 -18.06 3.90
C GLU A 249 0.40 -17.62 4.63
N GLU A 250 1.55 -17.94 4.08
CA GLU A 250 2.86 -17.59 4.66
C GLU A 250 3.04 -16.07 4.82
N LEU A 251 2.50 -15.27 3.88
CA LEU A 251 2.57 -13.81 3.97
C LEU A 251 1.70 -13.27 5.10
N LEU A 252 0.55 -13.90 5.36
CA LEU A 252 -0.34 -13.52 6.46
C LEU A 252 0.34 -13.81 7.81
N TRP A 253 0.91 -15.00 7.94
CA TRP A 253 1.68 -15.35 9.13
C TRP A 253 2.85 -14.38 9.36
N ALA A 254 3.59 -14.04 8.30
CA ALA A 254 4.70 -13.09 8.37
C ALA A 254 4.22 -11.68 8.76
N PHE A 255 3.07 -11.25 8.22
CA PHE A 255 2.47 -9.97 8.58
C PHE A 255 2.06 -9.92 10.05
N ASP A 256 1.40 -10.95 10.56
CA ASP A 256 1.01 -10.99 11.97
C ASP A 256 2.23 -10.97 12.90
N ARG A 257 3.29 -11.70 12.58
CA ARG A 257 4.57 -11.64 13.32
C ARG A 257 5.20 -10.25 13.28
N MET A 258 5.12 -9.56 12.15
CA MET A 258 5.61 -8.19 12.00
C MET A 258 4.81 -7.22 12.90
N VAL A 259 3.49 -7.34 12.93
CA VAL A 259 2.62 -6.52 13.79
C VAL A 259 2.85 -6.80 15.26
N GLU A 260 2.99 -8.07 15.67
CA GLU A 260 3.34 -8.45 17.05
C GLU A 260 4.70 -7.86 17.46
N GLY A 261 5.71 -7.96 16.60
CA GLY A 261 7.04 -7.40 16.85
C GLY A 261 7.01 -5.89 17.03
N ALA A 262 6.19 -5.17 16.27
CA ALA A 262 6.01 -3.72 16.42
C ALA A 262 5.34 -3.35 17.75
N GLN A 263 4.39 -4.17 18.25
CA GLN A 263 3.70 -3.94 19.53
C GLN A 263 4.59 -4.22 20.76
N MET A 264 5.66 -5.00 20.61
CA MET A 264 6.59 -5.32 21.70
C MET A 264 7.69 -4.27 21.89
N LEU A 265 7.74 -3.25 21.06
CA LEU A 265 8.72 -2.17 21.09
C LEU A 265 8.17 -0.88 21.73
N ASP A 266 6.90 -0.84 22.11
CA ASP A 266 6.22 0.23 22.86
C ASP A 266 6.20 -0.10 24.37
#